data_a6d381b833855d6e2991980158b9ce35
#
_entry.id   a6d381b833855d6e2991980158b9ce35
#
_cell.length_a   1.000
_cell.length_b   1.000
_cell.length_c   1.000
_cell.angle_alpha   90.00
_cell.angle_beta   90.00
_cell.angle_gamma   90.00
#
_symmetry.space_group_name_H-M   'P 1'
#
loop_
_entity.id
_entity.type
_entity.pdbx_description
1 polymer ?
#
loop_
_entity_poly.entity_id
_entity_poly.type
_entity_poly.pdbx_seq_one_letter_code
_entity_poly.pdbx_strand_id
1 'polypeptide(L)'
;MTDWTPKENFMAVLGGEIPQSVPRYNMGMKTMNGRETTRGVGPSILRKMDSHMSPKGGKDIWGVSYVANEETGFASIPEPNNFILDDITKWRDIVKAPEIDLDIDWEAMAKKDMEDAEIDRNVTAVYSSAMLMPFQQLVAFMGFSEGLCALYEEPEEVKALLNYMTDFYVPIIEKTIEYYKPDCYYMLDDTASRYSTFFSKEIYQDIFRPIYDRLAAPANERGLPIGFHNCGRCETFLDEMVGFGVKWWDPAQHDNDLLGIKEKYGRDLVITGGWEVQLMPSWPDVSDDEVRQTVYDTVDKLAPGGGYMFIGGILVRPGDEKAAHLHKLVQETASEYCDHYYEKH
;
A
#
# COMPACT_ATOMS: atom_id res chain seq x y z
N MET A 1 17.87 -2.01 29.18
CA MET A 1 17.90 -1.33 27.87
C MET A 1 16.54 -0.66 27.71
N THR A 2 16.47 0.55 27.18
CA THR A 2 15.18 1.20 26.86
C THR A 2 14.55 0.46 25.68
N ASP A 3 13.26 0.16 25.78
CA ASP A 3 12.53 -0.49 24.68
C ASP A 3 12.49 0.43 23.46
N TRP A 4 12.74 -0.13 22.28
CA TRP A 4 12.66 0.61 21.02
C TRP A 4 11.21 1.00 20.72
N THR A 5 11.05 2.18 20.15
CA THR A 5 9.76 2.65 19.68
C THR A 5 9.30 1.84 18.44
N PRO A 6 8.01 1.86 18.09
CA PRO A 6 7.54 1.27 16.84
C PRO A 6 8.29 1.79 15.61
N LYS A 7 8.61 3.09 15.57
CA LYS A 7 9.41 3.71 14.52
C LYS A 7 10.83 3.15 14.45
N GLU A 8 11.54 3.03 15.60
CA GLU A 8 12.90 2.49 15.62
C GLU A 8 12.94 1.05 15.11
N ASN A 9 11.99 0.19 15.52
CA ASN A 9 11.88 -1.17 15.02
C ASN A 9 11.59 -1.21 13.51
N PHE A 10 10.68 -0.35 13.03
CA PHE A 10 10.33 -0.25 11.61
C PHE A 10 11.51 0.21 10.77
N MET A 11 12.18 1.28 11.17
CA MET A 11 13.32 1.82 10.42
C MET A 11 14.53 0.88 10.43
N ALA A 12 14.76 0.15 11.51
CA ALA A 12 15.80 -0.87 11.59
C ALA A 12 15.56 -2.01 10.60
N VAL A 13 14.33 -2.54 10.52
CA VAL A 13 14.03 -3.61 9.55
C VAL A 13 14.17 -3.14 8.11
N LEU A 14 13.80 -1.88 7.79
CA LEU A 14 14.02 -1.29 6.46
C LEU A 14 15.50 -1.06 6.16
N GLY A 15 16.30 -0.80 7.18
CA GLY A 15 17.77 -0.71 7.09
C GLY A 15 18.48 -2.06 6.97
N GLY A 16 17.74 -3.19 6.94
CA GLY A 16 18.32 -4.53 6.88
C GLY A 16 18.86 -5.05 8.21
N GLU A 17 18.53 -4.40 9.32
CA GLU A 17 18.90 -4.82 10.67
C GLU A 17 17.86 -5.80 11.24
N ILE A 18 18.24 -6.55 12.29
CA ILE A 18 17.27 -7.30 13.10
C ILE A 18 16.76 -6.32 14.15
N PRO A 19 15.45 -5.99 14.14
CA PRO A 19 14.88 -5.08 15.12
C PRO A 19 14.78 -5.72 16.52
N GLN A 20 14.50 -4.92 17.54
CA GLN A 20 14.30 -5.45 18.89
C GLN A 20 13.04 -6.33 18.99
N SER A 21 11.98 -5.94 18.25
CA SER A 21 10.74 -6.68 18.13
C SER A 21 10.31 -6.82 16.67
N VAL A 22 9.48 -7.79 16.32
CA VAL A 22 8.86 -7.88 14.99
C VAL A 22 7.91 -6.70 14.82
N PRO A 23 8.15 -5.77 13.87
CA PRO A 23 7.26 -4.64 13.70
C PRO A 23 5.85 -5.10 13.29
N ARG A 24 4.83 -4.50 13.89
CA ARG A 24 3.44 -4.69 13.50
C ARG A 24 3.01 -3.55 12.58
N TYR A 25 2.88 -3.87 11.30
CA TYR A 25 2.57 -2.87 10.29
C TYR A 25 1.07 -2.57 10.26
N ASN A 26 0.70 -1.31 10.29
CA ASN A 26 -0.67 -0.84 10.37
C ASN A 26 -1.17 -0.15 9.09
N MET A 27 -0.45 -0.27 7.98
CA MET A 27 -0.77 0.37 6.69
C MET A 27 -1.05 1.88 6.80
N GLY A 28 -0.37 2.56 7.73
CA GLY A 28 -0.56 4.00 7.96
C GLY A 28 -1.88 4.41 8.61
N MET A 29 -2.70 3.44 9.01
CA MET A 29 -3.98 3.72 9.67
C MET A 29 -3.79 3.95 11.17
N LYS A 30 -4.69 4.75 11.76
CA LYS A 30 -4.73 4.94 13.22
C LYS A 30 -5.14 3.64 13.92
N THR A 31 -4.36 3.21 14.91
CA THR A 31 -4.65 2.02 15.69
C THR A 31 -5.40 2.38 16.97
N MET A 32 -6.28 1.48 17.45
CA MET A 32 -7.07 1.75 18.67
C MET A 32 -6.25 1.81 19.96
N ASN A 33 -5.08 1.21 19.98
CA ASN A 33 -4.19 1.18 21.15
C ASN A 33 -3.05 2.23 21.11
N GLY A 34 -3.05 3.11 20.10
CA GLY A 34 -2.10 4.23 19.98
C GLY A 34 -0.65 3.86 19.64
N ARG A 35 -0.35 2.58 19.43
CA ARG A 35 0.97 2.13 18.97
C ARG A 35 0.97 2.00 17.45
N GLU A 36 1.30 3.09 16.77
CA GLU A 36 1.36 3.15 15.32
C GLU A 36 2.79 3.01 14.84
N THR A 37 3.04 2.03 13.97
CA THR A 37 4.34 1.86 13.32
C THR A 37 4.54 2.93 12.25
N THR A 38 3.50 3.18 11.46
CA THR A 38 3.53 4.16 10.37
C THR A 38 2.26 5.00 10.32
N ARG A 39 2.39 6.20 9.74
CA ARG A 39 1.27 7.08 9.44
C ARG A 39 1.45 7.75 8.09
N GLY A 40 0.42 7.68 7.25
CA GLY A 40 0.39 8.37 5.96
C GLY A 40 0.03 9.85 6.13
N VAL A 41 0.84 10.73 5.57
CA VAL A 41 0.53 12.17 5.48
C VAL A 41 0.84 12.64 4.06
N GLY A 42 -0.10 13.36 3.48
CA GLY A 42 0.03 13.93 2.14
C GLY A 42 -0.62 15.30 2.05
N PRO A 43 -0.38 16.03 0.95
CA PRO A 43 -0.81 17.40 0.79
C PRO A 43 -2.34 17.53 0.79
N SER A 44 -2.86 18.38 1.67
CA SER A 44 -4.31 18.61 1.81
C SER A 44 -4.94 19.18 0.54
N ILE A 45 -4.15 19.81 -0.35
CA ILE A 45 -4.63 20.29 -1.64
C ILE A 45 -5.17 19.14 -2.51
N LEU A 46 -4.49 17.98 -2.55
CA LEU A 46 -5.00 16.79 -3.27
C LEU A 46 -6.21 16.19 -2.57
N ARG A 47 -6.14 16.03 -1.24
CA ARG A 47 -7.25 15.44 -0.46
C ARG A 47 -8.56 16.23 -0.56
N LYS A 48 -8.50 17.55 -0.78
CA LYS A 48 -9.70 18.37 -0.96
C LYS A 48 -10.36 18.18 -2.33
N MET A 49 -9.61 17.74 -3.32
CA MET A 49 -10.08 17.49 -4.69
C MET A 49 -10.56 16.06 -4.88
N ASP A 50 -10.23 15.20 -3.93
CA ASP A 50 -10.49 13.77 -3.98
C ASP A 50 -11.50 13.35 -2.91
N SER A 51 -12.59 12.74 -3.33
CA SER A 51 -13.64 12.25 -2.44
C SER A 51 -13.93 10.75 -2.64
N HIS A 52 -13.19 10.07 -3.51
CA HIS A 52 -13.48 8.67 -3.88
C HIS A 52 -13.42 7.72 -2.68
N MET A 53 -12.55 7.98 -1.69
CA MET A 53 -12.43 7.18 -0.45
C MET A 53 -13.46 7.56 0.63
N SER A 54 -14.46 8.40 0.32
CA SER A 54 -15.51 8.69 1.29
C SER A 54 -16.39 7.46 1.56
N PRO A 55 -17.05 7.36 2.74
CA PRO A 55 -17.88 6.19 3.10
C PRO A 55 -19.06 5.89 2.13
N LYS A 56 -19.35 6.79 1.22
CA LYS A 56 -20.42 6.65 0.20
C LYS A 56 -19.86 6.60 -1.22
N GLY A 57 -18.53 6.62 -1.37
CA GLY A 57 -17.90 6.89 -2.65
C GLY A 57 -17.86 8.39 -2.95
N GLY A 58 -17.54 8.74 -4.17
CA GLY A 58 -17.38 10.12 -4.64
C GLY A 58 -16.67 10.17 -5.97
N LYS A 59 -15.87 11.21 -6.19
CA LYS A 59 -15.04 11.29 -7.39
C LYS A 59 -13.57 11.38 -7.02
N ASP A 60 -12.74 10.76 -7.84
CA ASP A 60 -11.29 11.00 -7.79
C ASP A 60 -10.94 12.34 -8.46
N ILE A 61 -9.66 12.70 -8.38
CA ILE A 61 -9.18 13.97 -8.97
C ILE A 61 -9.21 13.99 -10.50
N TRP A 62 -9.36 12.82 -11.15
CA TRP A 62 -9.47 12.66 -12.60
C TRP A 62 -10.91 12.62 -13.10
N GLY A 63 -11.89 12.71 -12.17
CA GLY A 63 -13.30 12.76 -12.48
C GLY A 63 -14.02 11.42 -12.54
N VAL A 64 -13.34 10.30 -12.27
CA VAL A 64 -13.99 8.99 -12.17
C VAL A 64 -14.91 8.94 -10.96
N SER A 65 -16.13 8.43 -11.16
CA SER A 65 -17.10 8.19 -10.08
C SER A 65 -16.80 6.88 -9.38
N TYR A 66 -16.90 6.89 -8.04
CA TYR A 66 -16.74 5.72 -7.17
C TYR A 66 -17.97 5.52 -6.30
N VAL A 67 -18.26 4.27 -5.97
CA VAL A 67 -19.35 3.88 -5.08
C VAL A 67 -18.81 3.02 -3.94
N ALA A 68 -19.40 3.21 -2.74
CA ALA A 68 -19.16 2.36 -1.58
C ALA A 68 -20.51 2.09 -0.91
N ASN A 69 -20.97 0.83 -0.92
CA ASN A 69 -22.26 0.41 -0.40
C ASN A 69 -22.23 -1.06 0.05
N GLU A 70 -23.34 -1.63 0.43
CA GLU A 70 -23.43 -3.05 0.86
C GLU A 70 -23.01 -4.03 -0.23
N GLU A 71 -23.34 -3.75 -1.50
CA GLU A 71 -23.01 -4.61 -2.65
C GLU A 71 -21.49 -4.66 -2.88
N THR A 72 -20.79 -3.55 -2.62
CA THR A 72 -19.33 -3.47 -2.71
C THR A 72 -18.64 -3.92 -1.42
N GLY A 73 -19.39 -4.36 -0.42
CA GLY A 73 -18.86 -4.64 0.92
C GLY A 73 -18.27 -3.42 1.60
N PHE A 74 -18.74 -2.23 1.25
CA PHE A 74 -18.26 -0.90 1.67
C PHE A 74 -16.86 -0.55 1.16
N ALA A 75 -16.29 -1.33 0.24
CA ALA A 75 -15.09 -0.92 -0.49
C ALA A 75 -15.44 0.16 -1.52
N SER A 76 -14.61 1.17 -1.64
CA SER A 76 -14.73 2.18 -2.70
C SER A 76 -14.19 1.60 -4.00
N ILE A 77 -15.07 1.43 -4.98
CA ILE A 77 -14.72 0.91 -6.31
C ILE A 77 -15.23 1.87 -7.39
N PRO A 78 -14.61 1.92 -8.58
CA PRO A 78 -15.16 2.64 -9.71
C PRO A 78 -16.60 2.21 -9.97
N GLU A 79 -17.48 3.19 -10.20
CA GLU A 79 -18.91 2.94 -10.40
C GLU A 79 -19.13 2.05 -11.63
N PRO A 80 -19.75 0.87 -11.48
CA PRO A 80 -19.91 -0.07 -12.58
C PRO A 80 -20.69 0.55 -13.76
N ASN A 81 -20.19 0.35 -14.97
CA ASN A 81 -20.76 0.87 -16.22
C ASN A 81 -20.85 2.41 -16.30
N ASN A 82 -20.10 3.13 -15.48
CA ASN A 82 -19.97 4.59 -15.53
C ASN A 82 -18.51 5.01 -15.72
N PHE A 83 -17.85 4.42 -16.72
CA PHE A 83 -16.48 4.71 -17.07
C PHE A 83 -16.42 5.98 -17.93
N ILE A 84 -15.34 6.77 -17.75
CA ILE A 84 -15.21 8.05 -18.47
C ILE A 84 -14.52 7.92 -19.82
N LEU A 85 -13.88 6.77 -20.10
CA LEU A 85 -13.07 6.55 -21.32
C LEU A 85 -13.46 5.22 -21.96
N ASP A 86 -14.21 5.28 -23.08
CA ASP A 86 -14.62 4.11 -23.86
C ASP A 86 -13.56 3.66 -24.86
N ASP A 87 -12.65 4.55 -25.26
CA ASP A 87 -11.65 4.36 -26.31
C ASP A 87 -10.37 5.07 -25.88
N ILE A 88 -9.32 4.29 -25.60
CA ILE A 88 -8.04 4.84 -25.11
C ILE A 88 -7.45 5.88 -26.06
N THR A 89 -7.66 5.79 -27.37
CA THR A 89 -7.12 6.75 -28.34
C THR A 89 -7.67 8.17 -28.17
N LYS A 90 -8.78 8.32 -27.45
CA LYS A 90 -9.47 9.61 -27.16
C LYS A 90 -9.10 10.21 -25.82
N TRP A 91 -8.20 9.58 -25.06
CA TRP A 91 -7.89 10.03 -23.70
C TRP A 91 -7.49 11.51 -23.63
N ARG A 92 -6.81 12.04 -24.65
CA ARG A 92 -6.35 13.45 -24.68
C ARG A 92 -7.49 14.46 -24.65
N ASP A 93 -8.67 14.08 -25.16
CA ASP A 93 -9.84 14.96 -25.15
C ASP A 93 -10.62 14.88 -23.83
N ILE A 94 -10.55 13.74 -23.14
CA ILE A 94 -11.40 13.39 -22.00
C ILE A 94 -10.66 13.56 -20.68
N VAL A 95 -9.46 12.96 -20.55
CA VAL A 95 -8.69 12.97 -19.29
C VAL A 95 -7.88 14.27 -19.22
N LYS A 96 -8.17 15.07 -18.21
CA LYS A 96 -7.47 16.34 -17.95
C LYS A 96 -6.90 16.34 -16.54
N ALA A 97 -5.63 16.74 -16.42
CA ALA A 97 -5.03 16.96 -15.12
C ALA A 97 -5.77 18.08 -14.38
N PRO A 98 -6.01 17.94 -13.08
CA PRO A 98 -6.57 19.03 -12.29
C PRO A 98 -5.67 20.27 -12.32
N GLU A 99 -6.29 21.45 -12.33
CA GLU A 99 -5.54 22.69 -12.15
C GLU A 99 -5.14 22.84 -10.69
N ILE A 100 -3.85 22.74 -10.42
CA ILE A 100 -3.26 22.93 -9.09
C ILE A 100 -2.24 24.06 -9.19
N ASP A 101 -2.40 25.08 -8.35
CA ASP A 101 -1.38 26.07 -8.13
C ASP A 101 -0.26 25.47 -7.28
N LEU A 102 0.92 25.28 -7.87
CA LEU A 102 2.10 24.78 -7.17
C LEU A 102 2.91 25.88 -6.49
N ASP A 103 2.58 27.17 -6.72
CA ASP A 103 3.22 28.34 -6.10
C ASP A 103 2.58 28.73 -4.76
N ILE A 104 1.96 27.76 -4.08
CA ILE A 104 1.39 27.92 -2.74
C ILE A 104 2.48 27.84 -1.67
N ASP A 105 2.14 28.26 -0.47
CA ASP A 105 2.99 28.08 0.71
C ASP A 105 2.99 26.62 1.20
N TRP A 106 3.86 25.80 0.59
CA TRP A 106 4.03 24.38 0.91
C TRP A 106 4.49 24.15 2.36
N GLU A 107 5.31 25.07 2.91
CA GLU A 107 5.79 24.96 4.29
C GLU A 107 4.63 25.12 5.28
N ALA A 108 3.81 26.15 5.10
CA ALA A 108 2.63 26.37 5.93
C ALA A 108 1.61 25.22 5.80
N MET A 109 1.38 24.71 4.57
CA MET A 109 0.48 23.57 4.35
C MET A 109 1.00 22.31 5.02
N ALA A 110 2.27 21.96 4.82
CA ALA A 110 2.87 20.77 5.41
C ALA A 110 2.84 20.82 6.95
N LYS A 111 3.16 21.99 7.53
CA LYS A 111 3.06 22.19 8.98
C LYS A 111 1.65 21.94 9.48
N LYS A 112 0.65 22.54 8.83
CA LYS A 112 -0.75 22.37 9.23
C LYS A 112 -1.21 20.93 9.07
N ASP A 113 -0.90 20.27 7.95
CA ASP A 113 -1.30 18.88 7.70
C ASP A 113 -0.66 17.92 8.71
N MET A 114 0.57 18.18 9.15
CA MET A 114 1.25 17.41 10.19
C MET A 114 0.64 17.65 11.58
N GLU A 115 0.26 18.90 11.90
CA GLU A 115 -0.44 19.24 13.15
C GLU A 115 -1.82 18.56 13.19
N ASP A 116 -2.59 18.65 12.10
CA ASP A 116 -3.93 18.03 11.99
C ASP A 116 -3.87 16.49 12.06
N ALA A 117 -2.76 15.87 11.68
CA ALA A 117 -2.56 14.43 11.76
C ALA A 117 -2.27 13.92 13.17
N GLU A 118 -1.91 14.81 14.12
CA GLU A 118 -1.65 14.49 15.55
C GLU A 118 -0.62 13.37 15.74
N ILE A 119 0.50 13.39 14.98
CA ILE A 119 1.51 12.33 14.98
C ILE A 119 2.68 12.69 15.89
N ASP A 120 3.04 11.80 16.83
CA ASP A 120 4.35 11.85 17.49
C ASP A 120 5.42 11.20 16.60
N ARG A 121 6.16 12.02 15.87
CA ARG A 121 7.23 11.56 14.96
C ARG A 121 8.43 10.90 15.65
N ASN A 122 8.53 10.97 16.99
CA ASN A 122 9.56 10.22 17.71
C ASN A 122 9.19 8.75 17.87
N VAL A 123 7.90 8.43 17.76
CA VAL A 123 7.35 7.08 18.01
C VAL A 123 6.84 6.44 16.73
N THR A 124 6.27 7.23 15.81
CA THR A 124 5.60 6.77 14.58
C THR A 124 6.36 7.25 13.35
N ALA A 125 6.69 6.36 12.43
CA ALA A 125 7.28 6.73 11.15
C ALA A 125 6.23 7.38 10.24
N VAL A 126 6.60 8.47 9.57
CA VAL A 126 5.73 9.15 8.62
C VAL A 126 6.09 8.73 7.21
N TYR A 127 5.11 8.28 6.44
CA TYR A 127 5.28 8.13 5.00
C TYR A 127 4.46 9.15 4.20
N SER A 128 4.95 9.50 3.02
CA SER A 128 4.17 10.15 1.98
C SER A 128 3.89 9.18 0.84
N SER A 129 2.81 9.42 0.10
CA SER A 129 2.38 8.58 -1.02
C SER A 129 2.19 9.41 -2.28
N ALA A 130 2.48 8.79 -3.44
CA ALA A 130 2.23 9.39 -4.76
C ALA A 130 0.73 9.55 -5.07
N MET A 131 -0.14 8.76 -4.45
CA MET A 131 -1.58 8.68 -4.76
C MET A 131 -1.91 8.33 -6.21
N LEU A 132 -0.93 7.97 -7.05
CA LEU A 132 -1.14 7.41 -8.37
C LEU A 132 -0.93 5.91 -8.33
N MET A 133 -1.95 5.18 -8.74
CA MET A 133 -1.95 3.74 -8.97
C MET A 133 -2.12 3.51 -10.48
N PRO A 134 -1.04 3.40 -11.25
CA PRO A 134 -1.08 3.45 -12.72
C PRO A 134 -2.04 2.46 -13.37
N PHE A 135 -1.97 1.18 -12.98
CA PHE A 135 -2.86 0.16 -13.51
C PHE A 135 -4.29 0.33 -13.01
N GLN A 136 -4.45 0.54 -11.70
CA GLN A 136 -5.79 0.73 -11.10
C GLN A 136 -6.49 1.97 -11.70
N GLN A 137 -5.75 3.04 -11.98
CA GLN A 137 -6.32 4.23 -12.60
C GLN A 137 -6.72 3.98 -14.07
N LEU A 138 -5.94 3.22 -14.83
CA LEU A 138 -6.29 2.84 -16.20
C LEU A 138 -7.63 2.08 -16.22
N VAL A 139 -7.77 1.06 -15.37
CA VAL A 139 -9.01 0.28 -15.29
C VAL A 139 -10.16 1.07 -14.66
N ALA A 140 -9.89 2.07 -13.84
CA ALA A 140 -10.90 2.99 -13.34
C ALA A 140 -11.47 3.89 -14.44
N PHE A 141 -10.63 4.30 -15.40
CA PHE A 141 -11.10 5.07 -16.57
C PHE A 141 -11.95 4.26 -17.52
N MET A 142 -11.58 3.01 -17.81
CA MET A 142 -12.09 2.23 -18.93
C MET A 142 -12.94 1.04 -18.52
N GLY A 143 -12.89 0.62 -17.26
CA GLY A 143 -13.34 -0.70 -16.83
C GLY A 143 -12.23 -1.74 -16.95
N PHE A 144 -12.38 -2.83 -16.17
CA PHE A 144 -11.32 -3.81 -16.02
C PHE A 144 -10.97 -4.53 -17.34
N SER A 145 -11.99 -4.99 -18.09
CA SER A 145 -11.76 -5.73 -19.33
C SER A 145 -11.16 -4.84 -20.42
N GLU A 146 -11.75 -3.66 -20.64
CA GLU A 146 -11.29 -2.73 -21.69
C GLU A 146 -9.91 -2.16 -21.35
N GLY A 147 -9.63 -1.86 -20.07
CA GLY A 147 -8.30 -1.45 -19.62
C GLY A 147 -7.23 -2.52 -19.86
N LEU A 148 -7.56 -3.81 -19.64
CA LEU A 148 -6.66 -4.92 -19.97
C LEU A 148 -6.46 -5.07 -21.49
N CYS A 149 -7.53 -4.97 -22.29
CA CYS A 149 -7.40 -5.03 -23.75
C CYS A 149 -6.51 -3.90 -24.27
N ALA A 150 -6.66 -2.69 -23.74
CA ALA A 150 -5.87 -1.52 -24.15
C ALA A 150 -4.35 -1.74 -23.97
N LEU A 151 -3.92 -2.52 -22.97
CA LEU A 151 -2.50 -2.84 -22.79
C LEU A 151 -1.88 -3.58 -23.96
N TYR A 152 -2.68 -4.33 -24.73
CA TYR A 152 -2.22 -5.15 -25.85
C TYR A 152 -2.58 -4.54 -27.20
N GLU A 153 -3.70 -3.85 -27.31
CA GLU A 153 -4.21 -3.31 -28.56
C GLU A 153 -3.63 -1.93 -28.86
N GLU A 154 -3.47 -1.07 -27.83
CA GLU A 154 -3.03 0.31 -27.95
C GLU A 154 -1.96 0.68 -26.90
N PRO A 155 -0.87 -0.09 -26.76
CA PRO A 155 0.12 0.11 -25.72
C PRO A 155 0.76 1.50 -25.71
N GLU A 156 0.96 2.12 -26.87
CA GLU A 156 1.56 3.45 -26.98
C GLU A 156 0.62 4.55 -26.45
N GLU A 157 -0.69 4.41 -26.63
CA GLU A 157 -1.67 5.34 -26.06
C GLU A 157 -1.77 5.19 -24.54
N VAL A 158 -1.70 3.94 -24.02
CA VAL A 158 -1.61 3.69 -22.58
C VAL A 158 -0.36 4.32 -21.99
N LYS A 159 0.82 4.09 -22.58
CA LYS A 159 2.08 4.72 -22.15
C LYS A 159 1.98 6.24 -22.15
N ALA A 160 1.39 6.83 -23.19
CA ALA A 160 1.23 8.28 -23.30
C ALA A 160 0.31 8.83 -22.19
N LEU A 161 -0.80 8.17 -21.90
CA LEU A 161 -1.72 8.54 -20.81
C LEU A 161 -1.01 8.44 -19.45
N LEU A 162 -0.36 7.33 -19.14
CA LEU A 162 0.33 7.13 -17.87
C LEU A 162 1.49 8.12 -17.68
N ASN A 163 2.23 8.46 -18.74
CA ASN A 163 3.24 9.51 -18.68
C ASN A 163 2.63 10.88 -18.41
N TYR A 164 1.52 11.23 -19.07
CA TYR A 164 0.81 12.49 -18.80
C TYR A 164 0.38 12.61 -17.34
N MET A 165 -0.13 11.52 -16.76
CA MET A 165 -0.50 11.50 -15.35
C MET A 165 0.73 11.61 -14.44
N THR A 166 1.81 10.92 -14.79
CA THR A 166 3.08 10.96 -14.04
C THR A 166 3.68 12.37 -14.05
N ASP A 167 3.62 13.10 -15.18
CA ASP A 167 4.07 14.49 -15.30
C ASP A 167 3.31 15.42 -14.32
N PHE A 168 2.05 15.12 -14.04
CA PHE A 168 1.27 15.84 -13.04
C PHE A 168 1.73 15.51 -11.61
N TYR A 169 1.97 14.23 -11.28
CA TYR A 169 2.27 13.83 -9.91
C TYR A 169 3.73 14.09 -9.48
N VAL A 170 4.72 13.92 -10.36
CA VAL A 170 6.14 14.02 -9.98
C VAL A 170 6.48 15.35 -9.29
N PRO A 171 6.09 16.53 -9.80
CA PRO A 171 6.36 17.80 -9.11
C PRO A 171 5.71 17.88 -7.72
N ILE A 172 4.53 17.28 -7.55
CA ILE A 172 3.82 17.23 -6.26
C ILE A 172 4.55 16.31 -5.27
N ILE A 173 5.05 15.16 -5.76
CA ILE A 173 5.85 14.22 -4.96
C ILE A 173 7.12 14.91 -4.47
N GLU A 174 7.85 15.60 -5.34
CA GLU A 174 9.06 16.35 -4.99
C GLU A 174 8.79 17.37 -3.88
N LYS A 175 7.75 18.20 -4.04
CA LYS A 175 7.33 19.18 -3.02
C LYS A 175 6.88 18.49 -1.73
N THR A 176 6.15 17.39 -1.83
CA THR A 176 5.71 16.64 -0.66
C THR A 176 6.92 16.11 0.13
N ILE A 177 7.89 15.49 -0.52
CA ILE A 177 9.10 15.00 0.15
C ILE A 177 9.91 16.14 0.75
N GLU A 178 10.06 17.26 0.02
CA GLU A 178 10.82 18.43 0.46
C GLU A 178 10.25 19.05 1.74
N TYR A 179 8.93 19.28 1.79
CA TYR A 179 8.30 20.03 2.88
C TYR A 179 7.76 19.17 4.02
N TYR A 180 7.22 17.97 3.73
CA TYR A 180 6.72 17.06 4.78
C TYR A 180 7.82 16.25 5.43
N LYS A 181 8.99 16.12 4.77
CA LYS A 181 10.17 15.38 5.26
C LYS A 181 9.78 14.02 5.83
N PRO A 182 9.15 13.14 5.02
CA PRO A 182 8.74 11.82 5.48
C PRO A 182 9.95 10.96 5.82
N ASP A 183 9.73 9.95 6.66
CA ASP A 183 10.75 8.95 6.99
C ASP A 183 10.89 7.90 5.88
N CYS A 184 9.86 7.70 5.08
CA CYS A 184 9.80 6.76 3.96
C CYS A 184 8.74 7.19 2.93
N TYR A 185 8.77 6.54 1.76
CA TYR A 185 7.85 6.81 0.67
C TYR A 185 7.03 5.56 0.36
N TYR A 186 5.75 5.73 0.00
CA TYR A 186 4.85 4.61 -0.22
C TYR A 186 4.14 4.70 -1.55
N MET A 187 4.24 3.64 -2.34
CA MET A 187 3.60 3.49 -3.63
C MET A 187 2.56 2.37 -3.57
N LEU A 188 1.55 2.46 -4.43
CA LEU A 188 0.46 1.49 -4.48
C LEU A 188 0.13 1.19 -5.93
N ASP A 189 -0.11 -0.10 -6.22
CA ASP A 189 -0.86 -0.54 -7.40
C ASP A 189 -1.19 -2.04 -7.30
N ASP A 190 -2.44 -2.43 -7.47
CA ASP A 190 -2.84 -3.83 -7.43
C ASP A 190 -2.79 -4.43 -8.84
N THR A 191 -1.77 -5.22 -9.12
CA THR A 191 -1.48 -5.76 -10.47
C THR A 191 -1.72 -7.26 -10.58
N ALA A 192 -2.28 -7.88 -9.53
CA ALA A 192 -2.50 -9.31 -9.49
C ALA A 192 -3.81 -9.67 -8.78
N SER A 193 -4.37 -10.81 -9.18
CA SER A 193 -5.40 -11.51 -8.43
C SER A 193 -4.76 -12.49 -7.44
N ARG A 194 -5.58 -13.16 -6.64
CA ARG A 194 -5.13 -14.28 -5.79
C ARG A 194 -4.42 -15.40 -6.58
N TYR A 195 -4.73 -15.57 -7.86
CA TYR A 195 -4.26 -16.71 -8.65
C TYR A 195 -3.07 -16.38 -9.54
N SER A 196 -3.02 -15.17 -10.07
CA SER A 196 -2.00 -14.74 -11.01
C SER A 196 -1.98 -13.23 -11.18
N THR A 197 -0.90 -12.72 -11.79
CA THR A 197 -0.85 -11.35 -12.31
C THR A 197 -1.93 -11.13 -13.39
N PHE A 198 -2.43 -9.89 -13.52
CA PHE A 198 -3.44 -9.54 -14.53
C PHE A 198 -2.89 -9.44 -15.95
N PHE A 199 -1.59 -9.23 -16.07
CA PHE A 199 -0.87 -9.12 -17.35
C PHE A 199 0.53 -9.74 -17.22
N SER A 200 1.22 -9.89 -18.34
CA SER A 200 2.52 -10.55 -18.40
C SER A 200 3.65 -9.67 -17.84
N LYS A 201 4.80 -10.29 -17.56
CA LYS A 201 6.00 -9.58 -17.11
C LYS A 201 6.52 -8.62 -18.18
N GLU A 202 6.38 -8.98 -19.45
CA GLU A 202 6.76 -8.14 -20.58
C GLU A 202 5.95 -6.83 -20.64
N ILE A 203 4.63 -6.90 -20.40
CA ILE A 203 3.76 -5.73 -20.29
C ILE A 203 4.15 -4.88 -19.06
N TYR A 204 4.44 -5.53 -17.91
CA TYR A 204 4.91 -4.82 -16.74
C TYR A 204 6.19 -4.02 -17.05
N GLN A 205 7.17 -4.65 -17.68
CA GLN A 205 8.46 -4.05 -18.04
C GLN A 205 8.34 -2.94 -19.08
N ASP A 206 7.48 -3.12 -20.07
CA ASP A 206 7.33 -2.18 -21.17
C ASP A 206 6.48 -0.95 -20.84
N ILE A 207 5.40 -1.14 -20.07
CA ILE A 207 4.42 -0.07 -19.79
C ILE A 207 4.59 0.50 -18.39
N PHE A 208 4.58 -0.36 -17.35
CA PHE A 208 4.47 0.09 -15.96
C PHE A 208 5.81 0.39 -15.31
N ARG A 209 6.85 -0.41 -15.57
CA ARG A 209 8.15 -0.23 -14.95
C ARG A 209 8.73 1.18 -15.18
N PRO A 210 8.71 1.76 -16.39
CA PRO A 210 9.18 3.14 -16.60
C PRO A 210 8.39 4.18 -15.82
N ILE A 211 7.10 3.96 -15.60
CA ILE A 211 6.24 4.83 -14.80
C ILE A 211 6.61 4.73 -13.32
N TYR A 212 6.77 3.52 -12.78
CA TYR A 212 7.19 3.33 -11.39
C TYR A 212 8.60 3.88 -11.14
N ASP A 213 9.54 3.72 -12.06
CA ASP A 213 10.87 4.34 -11.98
C ASP A 213 10.77 5.86 -11.79
N ARG A 214 9.92 6.53 -12.57
CA ARG A 214 9.70 7.98 -12.49
C ARG A 214 9.04 8.40 -11.18
N LEU A 215 8.05 7.66 -10.71
CA LEU A 215 7.36 7.93 -9.44
C LEU A 215 8.25 7.68 -8.22
N ALA A 216 9.18 6.72 -8.31
CA ALA A 216 10.12 6.37 -7.27
C ALA A 216 11.35 7.30 -7.21
N ALA A 217 11.72 7.92 -8.35
CA ALA A 217 12.95 8.71 -8.48
C ALA A 217 13.10 9.79 -7.40
N PRO A 218 12.09 10.64 -7.06
CA PRO A 218 12.24 11.65 -6.03
C PRO A 218 12.60 11.10 -4.64
N ALA A 219 12.10 9.90 -4.31
CA ALA A 219 12.40 9.22 -3.05
C ALA A 219 13.81 8.58 -3.09
N ASN A 220 14.16 7.90 -4.18
CA ASN A 220 15.47 7.29 -4.38
C ASN A 220 16.61 8.33 -4.33
N GLU A 221 16.45 9.48 -4.98
CA GLU A 221 17.42 10.57 -4.98
C GLU A 221 17.70 11.13 -3.58
N ARG A 222 16.73 10.99 -2.67
CA ARG A 222 16.86 11.43 -1.26
C ARG A 222 17.17 10.29 -0.30
N GLY A 223 17.38 9.07 -0.80
CA GLY A 223 17.69 7.89 0.00
C GLY A 223 16.55 7.43 0.91
N LEU A 224 15.30 7.78 0.59
CA LEU A 224 14.14 7.33 1.36
C LEU A 224 13.81 5.87 1.04
N PRO A 225 13.58 5.01 2.04
CA PRO A 225 13.07 3.67 1.81
C PRO A 225 11.71 3.73 1.13
N ILE A 226 11.48 2.86 0.13
CA ILE A 226 10.23 2.80 -0.62
C ILE A 226 9.46 1.55 -0.25
N GLY A 227 8.17 1.71 0.13
CA GLY A 227 7.22 0.63 0.22
C GLY A 227 6.35 0.53 -1.02
N PHE A 228 5.90 -0.68 -1.30
CA PHE A 228 4.97 -0.89 -2.40
C PHE A 228 3.82 -1.81 -1.97
N HIS A 229 2.60 -1.27 -2.05
CA HIS A 229 1.40 -2.05 -1.88
C HIS A 229 1.04 -2.74 -3.19
N ASN A 230 0.98 -4.06 -3.17
CA ASN A 230 0.53 -4.83 -4.31
C ASN A 230 -0.10 -6.13 -3.82
N CYS A 231 -1.42 -6.19 -3.85
CA CYS A 231 -2.20 -7.35 -3.47
C CYS A 231 -2.04 -8.49 -4.48
N GLY A 232 -2.41 -9.69 -4.04
CA GLY A 232 -2.50 -10.87 -4.89
C GLY A 232 -1.18 -11.62 -5.05
N ARG A 233 -1.19 -12.53 -6.02
CA ARG A 233 -0.03 -13.35 -6.37
C ARG A 233 0.87 -12.62 -7.37
N CYS A 234 1.63 -11.67 -6.87
CA CYS A 234 2.47 -10.77 -7.64
C CYS A 234 3.97 -11.09 -7.60
N GLU A 235 4.37 -12.25 -7.07
CA GLU A 235 5.77 -12.68 -6.94
C GLU A 235 6.59 -12.56 -8.24
N THR A 236 5.93 -12.70 -9.40
CA THR A 236 6.53 -12.52 -10.73
C THR A 236 7.13 -11.12 -10.95
N PHE A 237 6.59 -10.10 -10.27
CA PHE A 237 7.00 -8.71 -10.43
C PHE A 237 7.99 -8.21 -9.36
N LEU A 238 8.34 -9.03 -8.36
CA LEU A 238 9.19 -8.59 -7.25
C LEU A 238 10.59 -8.14 -7.70
N ASP A 239 11.20 -8.78 -8.70
CA ASP A 239 12.49 -8.34 -9.24
C ASP A 239 12.41 -6.92 -9.80
N GLU A 240 11.29 -6.61 -10.48
CA GLU A 240 11.05 -5.27 -11.02
C GLU A 240 10.81 -4.27 -9.90
N MET A 241 10.03 -4.65 -8.87
CA MET A 241 9.76 -3.80 -7.71
C MET A 241 11.05 -3.46 -6.96
N VAL A 242 11.86 -4.45 -6.65
CA VAL A 242 13.20 -4.24 -6.04
C VAL A 242 14.08 -3.38 -6.96
N GLY A 243 13.99 -3.59 -8.27
CA GLY A 243 14.75 -2.84 -9.27
C GLY A 243 14.47 -1.35 -9.32
N PHE A 244 13.26 -0.86 -8.96
CA PHE A 244 12.99 0.58 -8.80
C PHE A 244 13.08 1.08 -7.35
N GLY A 245 13.60 0.27 -6.44
CA GLY A 245 13.98 0.72 -5.10
C GLY A 245 13.07 0.28 -3.97
N VAL A 246 12.12 -0.63 -4.20
CA VAL A 246 11.22 -1.13 -3.13
C VAL A 246 12.02 -1.85 -2.05
N LYS A 247 11.82 -1.43 -0.80
CA LYS A 247 12.42 -2.01 0.41
C LYS A 247 11.44 -2.84 1.23
N TRP A 248 10.14 -2.55 1.16
CA TRP A 248 9.12 -3.43 1.75
C TRP A 248 7.92 -3.55 0.83
N TRP A 249 7.34 -4.75 0.83
CA TRP A 249 6.15 -5.11 0.06
C TRP A 249 5.04 -5.55 1.01
N ASP A 250 3.85 -5.01 0.82
CA ASP A 250 2.63 -5.37 1.53
C ASP A 250 1.39 -5.35 0.61
N PRO A 251 0.33 -6.08 0.96
CA PRO A 251 0.37 -7.24 1.84
C PRO A 251 0.99 -8.43 1.10
N ALA A 252 2.04 -9.00 1.67
CA ALA A 252 2.61 -10.23 1.15
C ALA A 252 1.65 -11.39 1.43
N GLN A 253 0.73 -11.67 0.50
CA GLN A 253 -0.29 -12.70 0.67
C GLN A 253 0.30 -14.11 0.55
N HIS A 254 -0.27 -15.04 1.33
CA HIS A 254 0.27 -16.40 1.52
C HIS A 254 0.27 -17.26 0.25
N ASP A 255 -0.50 -16.89 -0.80
CA ASP A 255 -0.52 -17.58 -2.09
C ASP A 255 0.80 -17.40 -2.89
N ASN A 256 1.66 -16.46 -2.47
CA ASN A 256 3.04 -16.32 -2.96
C ASN A 256 3.99 -17.27 -2.23
N ASP A 257 5.10 -17.67 -2.85
CA ASP A 257 6.16 -18.44 -2.19
C ASP A 257 6.99 -17.57 -1.23
N LEU A 258 6.40 -17.20 -0.08
CA LEU A 258 7.02 -16.28 0.88
C LEU A 258 8.36 -16.78 1.43
N LEU A 259 8.56 -18.09 1.55
CA LEU A 259 9.85 -18.65 2.00
C LEU A 259 10.91 -18.56 0.91
N GLY A 260 10.57 -18.91 -0.34
CA GLY A 260 11.46 -18.74 -1.47
C GLY A 260 11.82 -17.27 -1.73
N ILE A 261 10.85 -16.35 -1.55
CA ILE A 261 11.08 -14.90 -1.62
C ILE A 261 12.04 -14.46 -0.52
N LYS A 262 11.85 -14.93 0.72
CA LYS A 262 12.72 -14.61 1.85
C LYS A 262 14.14 -15.16 1.64
N GLU A 263 14.28 -16.37 1.10
CA GLU A 263 15.58 -16.96 0.75
C GLU A 263 16.29 -16.12 -0.33
N LYS A 264 15.54 -15.69 -1.36
CA LYS A 264 16.08 -14.93 -2.50
C LYS A 264 16.56 -13.55 -2.13
N TYR A 265 15.75 -12.79 -1.38
CA TYR A 265 16.02 -11.36 -1.11
C TYR A 265 16.62 -11.11 0.27
N GLY A 266 16.54 -12.08 1.19
CA GLY A 266 17.04 -11.93 2.55
C GLY A 266 16.38 -10.75 3.26
N ARG A 267 17.21 -9.75 3.66
CA ARG A 267 16.76 -8.52 4.30
C ARG A 267 16.73 -7.31 3.34
N ASP A 268 17.00 -7.53 2.06
CA ASP A 268 16.95 -6.47 1.05
C ASP A 268 15.51 -6.12 0.65
N LEU A 269 14.59 -7.08 0.78
CA LEU A 269 13.15 -6.91 0.63
C LEU A 269 12.44 -7.39 1.90
N VAL A 270 11.81 -6.48 2.61
CA VAL A 270 11.01 -6.80 3.79
C VAL A 270 9.65 -7.33 3.38
N ILE A 271 9.34 -8.55 3.81
CA ILE A 271 8.03 -9.18 3.61
C ILE A 271 7.08 -8.69 4.71
N THR A 272 5.94 -8.14 4.32
CA THR A 272 4.95 -7.62 5.26
C THR A 272 3.61 -8.30 5.05
N GLY A 273 3.24 -9.23 5.93
CA GLY A 273 1.98 -9.99 5.77
C GLY A 273 2.10 -11.46 6.12
N GLY A 274 1.61 -12.30 5.22
CA GLY A 274 1.63 -13.77 5.32
C GLY A 274 0.52 -14.39 6.19
N TRP A 275 -0.25 -13.57 6.92
CA TRP A 275 -1.34 -14.04 7.77
C TRP A 275 -2.72 -13.77 7.14
N GLU A 276 -3.53 -14.81 6.99
CA GLU A 276 -4.89 -14.72 6.45
C GLU A 276 -5.80 -15.78 7.11
N VAL A 277 -6.76 -15.31 7.91
CA VAL A 277 -7.67 -16.20 8.65
C VAL A 277 -8.73 -16.88 7.77
N GLN A 278 -9.15 -16.24 6.68
CA GLN A 278 -10.20 -16.74 5.79
C GLN A 278 -9.83 -18.07 5.11
N LEU A 279 -8.55 -18.44 5.17
CA LEU A 279 -8.02 -19.66 4.57
C LEU A 279 -7.93 -20.81 5.55
N MET A 280 -8.23 -20.58 6.81
CA MET A 280 -8.32 -21.64 7.79
C MET A 280 -9.45 -22.60 7.42
N PRO A 281 -9.22 -23.93 7.46
CA PRO A 281 -10.25 -24.93 7.12
C PRO A 281 -11.52 -24.80 7.95
N SER A 282 -11.40 -24.27 9.19
CA SER A 282 -12.50 -24.04 10.13
C SER A 282 -13.27 -22.73 9.91
N TRP A 283 -12.82 -21.87 8.97
CA TRP A 283 -13.54 -20.61 8.70
C TRP A 283 -14.97 -20.86 8.15
N PRO A 284 -16.02 -20.16 8.64
CA PRO A 284 -16.01 -19.05 9.62
C PRO A 284 -16.11 -19.49 11.10
N ASP A 285 -16.13 -20.77 11.42
CA ASP A 285 -16.34 -21.30 12.79
C ASP A 285 -15.03 -21.53 13.56
N VAL A 286 -14.00 -20.75 13.21
CA VAL A 286 -12.69 -20.78 13.85
C VAL A 286 -12.76 -20.46 15.34
N SER A 287 -12.02 -21.22 16.17
CA SER A 287 -11.87 -20.96 17.61
C SER A 287 -10.78 -19.92 17.88
N ASP A 288 -10.85 -19.30 19.05
CA ASP A 288 -9.83 -18.34 19.50
C ASP A 288 -8.42 -18.95 19.53
N ASP A 289 -8.30 -20.22 19.95
CA ASP A 289 -7.01 -20.90 20.03
C ASP A 289 -6.43 -21.18 18.64
N GLU A 290 -7.27 -21.55 17.68
CA GLU A 290 -6.83 -21.70 16.28
C GLU A 290 -6.33 -20.36 15.71
N VAL A 291 -7.03 -19.25 15.99
CA VAL A 291 -6.59 -17.93 15.54
C VAL A 291 -5.24 -17.56 16.16
N ARG A 292 -5.06 -17.75 17.47
CA ARG A 292 -3.77 -17.49 18.14
C ARG A 292 -2.64 -18.33 17.51
N GLN A 293 -2.91 -19.62 17.29
CA GLN A 293 -1.90 -20.53 16.74
C GLN A 293 -1.47 -20.07 15.35
N THR A 294 -2.38 -19.62 14.48
CA THR A 294 -2.01 -19.13 13.15
C THR A 294 -1.15 -17.87 13.19
N VAL A 295 -1.36 -17.00 14.18
CA VAL A 295 -0.48 -15.84 14.40
C VAL A 295 0.93 -16.30 14.76
N TYR A 296 1.06 -17.24 15.70
CA TYR A 296 2.35 -17.81 16.11
C TYR A 296 3.05 -18.49 14.93
N ASP A 297 2.36 -19.37 14.23
CA ASP A 297 2.91 -20.12 13.08
C ASP A 297 3.41 -19.19 11.98
N THR A 298 2.68 -18.08 11.72
CA THR A 298 3.08 -17.11 10.71
C THR A 298 4.34 -16.35 11.12
N VAL A 299 4.41 -15.89 12.36
CA VAL A 299 5.58 -15.17 12.88
C VAL A 299 6.78 -16.10 12.95
N ASP A 300 6.62 -17.34 13.48
CA ASP A 300 7.68 -18.33 13.55
C ASP A 300 8.23 -18.73 12.17
N LYS A 301 7.37 -18.74 11.16
CA LYS A 301 7.74 -19.04 9.78
C LYS A 301 8.53 -17.89 9.12
N LEU A 302 8.13 -16.63 9.36
CA LEU A 302 8.60 -15.49 8.57
C LEU A 302 9.56 -14.56 9.29
N ALA A 303 9.55 -14.49 10.62
CA ALA A 303 10.42 -13.60 11.39
C ALA A 303 11.89 -14.05 11.53
N PRO A 304 12.24 -15.38 11.53
CA PRO A 304 13.63 -15.78 11.72
C PRO A 304 14.59 -15.06 10.77
N GLY A 305 15.68 -14.51 11.32
CA GLY A 305 16.71 -13.80 10.56
C GLY A 305 16.34 -12.37 10.16
N GLY A 306 15.22 -11.81 10.61
CA GLY A 306 14.78 -10.44 10.26
C GLY A 306 14.10 -10.35 8.87
N GLY A 307 13.99 -9.12 8.33
CA GLY A 307 13.37 -8.89 7.01
C GLY A 307 11.87 -9.19 6.94
N TYR A 308 11.17 -9.04 8.06
CA TYR A 308 9.75 -9.34 8.19
C TYR A 308 9.01 -8.32 9.06
N MET A 309 7.79 -8.02 8.67
CA MET A 309 6.80 -7.28 9.48
C MET A 309 5.48 -8.03 9.48
N PHE A 310 4.84 -8.10 10.64
CA PHE A 310 3.52 -8.70 10.75
C PHE A 310 2.45 -7.69 10.36
N ILE A 311 1.53 -8.11 9.50
CA ILE A 311 0.24 -7.48 9.32
C ILE A 311 -0.82 -8.57 9.47
N GLY A 312 -1.83 -8.32 10.28
CA GLY A 312 -2.96 -9.22 10.47
C GLY A 312 -4.18 -8.40 10.83
N GLY A 313 -5.30 -8.75 10.24
CA GLY A 313 -6.55 -8.09 10.51
C GLY A 313 -7.71 -8.81 9.82
N ILE A 314 -8.89 -8.57 10.34
CA ILE A 314 -10.14 -9.08 9.79
C ILE A 314 -10.98 -7.88 9.42
N LEU A 315 -11.56 -7.89 8.23
CA LEU A 315 -12.49 -6.85 7.83
C LEU A 315 -13.75 -6.93 8.71
N VAL A 316 -13.97 -5.90 9.52
CA VAL A 316 -15.11 -5.82 10.43
C VAL A 316 -16.20 -4.98 9.78
N ARG A 317 -17.32 -5.62 9.46
CA ARG A 317 -18.53 -4.92 9.01
C ARG A 317 -19.34 -4.39 10.20
N PRO A 318 -20.09 -3.30 10.03
CA PRO A 318 -20.99 -2.83 11.09
C PRO A 318 -21.92 -3.94 11.58
N GLY A 319 -21.93 -4.22 12.90
CA GLY A 319 -22.74 -5.26 13.52
C GLY A 319 -22.16 -6.68 13.48
N ASP A 320 -20.99 -6.89 12.91
CA ASP A 320 -20.31 -8.19 12.92
C ASP A 320 -19.43 -8.33 14.19
N GLU A 321 -20.10 -8.71 15.31
CA GLU A 321 -19.44 -8.87 16.60
C GLU A 321 -18.38 -9.97 16.60
N LYS A 322 -18.57 -11.04 15.81
CA LYS A 322 -17.59 -12.13 15.70
C LYS A 322 -16.32 -11.66 14.98
N ALA A 323 -16.46 -10.98 13.84
CA ALA A 323 -15.30 -10.41 13.15
C ALA A 323 -14.57 -9.38 14.03
N ALA A 324 -15.31 -8.54 14.77
CA ALA A 324 -14.73 -7.58 15.70
C ALA A 324 -13.95 -8.26 16.84
N HIS A 325 -14.51 -9.33 17.43
CA HIS A 325 -13.83 -10.13 18.44
C HIS A 325 -12.54 -10.76 17.91
N LEU A 326 -12.62 -11.43 16.76
CA LEU A 326 -11.46 -12.09 16.15
C LEU A 326 -10.39 -11.08 15.73
N HIS A 327 -10.80 -9.91 15.18
CA HIS A 327 -9.86 -8.83 14.86
C HIS A 327 -9.08 -8.38 16.10
N LYS A 328 -9.79 -8.13 17.21
CA LYS A 328 -9.16 -7.75 18.48
C LYS A 328 -8.21 -8.83 18.98
N LEU A 329 -8.63 -10.10 18.92
CA LEU A 329 -7.82 -11.26 19.33
C LEU A 329 -6.50 -11.34 18.56
N VAL A 330 -6.53 -11.14 17.23
CA VAL A 330 -5.32 -11.11 16.39
C VAL A 330 -4.39 -9.99 16.81
N GLN A 331 -4.93 -8.78 17.05
CA GLN A 331 -4.13 -7.63 17.47
C GLN A 331 -3.46 -7.84 18.83
N GLU A 332 -4.19 -8.41 19.80
CA GLU A 332 -3.66 -8.71 21.14
C GLU A 332 -2.59 -9.82 21.05
N THR A 333 -2.88 -10.91 20.36
CA THR A 333 -1.94 -12.03 20.20
C THR A 333 -0.65 -11.58 19.50
N ALA A 334 -0.79 -10.84 18.39
CA ALA A 334 0.36 -10.31 17.67
C ALA A 334 1.16 -9.32 18.55
N SER A 335 0.49 -8.51 19.39
CA SER A 335 1.18 -7.60 20.30
C SER A 335 2.06 -8.34 21.30
N GLU A 336 1.51 -9.36 21.94
CA GLU A 336 2.25 -10.15 22.94
C GLU A 336 3.39 -10.95 22.33
N TYR A 337 3.17 -11.53 21.13
CA TYR A 337 4.14 -12.42 20.53
C TYR A 337 5.24 -11.67 19.77
N CYS A 338 4.90 -10.68 18.95
CA CYS A 338 5.85 -9.90 18.17
C CYS A 338 6.77 -9.03 19.04
N ASP A 339 6.24 -8.43 20.13
CA ASP A 339 6.99 -7.52 20.98
C ASP A 339 8.17 -8.24 21.69
N HIS A 340 8.10 -9.57 21.87
CA HIS A 340 9.13 -10.37 22.57
C HIS A 340 9.75 -11.47 21.70
N TYR A 341 9.50 -11.46 20.41
CA TYR A 341 9.93 -12.55 19.53
C TYR A 341 11.45 -12.75 19.54
N TYR A 342 12.21 -11.71 19.24
CA TYR A 342 13.68 -11.80 19.16
C TYR A 342 14.40 -11.88 20.50
N GLU A 343 13.71 -11.68 21.62
CA GLU A 343 14.25 -11.94 22.95
C GLU A 343 14.27 -13.43 23.29
N LYS A 344 13.38 -14.21 22.67
CA LYS A 344 13.15 -15.63 22.96
C LYS A 344 13.75 -16.54 21.89
N HIS A 345 14.07 -16.01 20.72
CA HIS A 345 14.57 -16.73 19.56
C HIS A 345 15.85 -16.09 19.00
#